data_ee11411041207b016eae04b3eccb55e9
#
_entry.id   ee11411041207b016eae04b3eccb55e9
#
_cell.length_a   1.000
_cell.length_b   1.000
_cell.length_c   1.000
_cell.angle_alpha   90.00
_cell.angle_beta   90.00
_cell.angle_gamma   90.00
#
_symmetry.space_group_name_H-M   'P 1'
#
loop_
_entity.id
_entity.type
_entity.pdbx_description
1 polymer ?
#
loop_
_entity_poly.entity_id
_entity_poly.type
_entity_poly.pdbx_seq_one_letter_code
_entity_poly.pdbx_strand_id
1 'polypeptide(L)'
;MNNKTKLIVLNGLMIALVCIATMVIQIPIPMTEGYVNIGDSIIFVASILFGPIPGMIAGGLGSALADILTGYSHWALFTLLIKGFEGYVVGIIVRKNTNLVKNILATLLGVLIMVSGYLLAGTFLQGSFIISLGSVPSN
;
A
#
# COMPACT_ATOMS: atom_id res chain seq x y z
N MET A 1 25.25 -16.29 -2.60
CA MET A 1 24.31 -15.46 -3.37
C MET A 1 24.77 -14.02 -3.32
N ASN A 2 24.91 -13.39 -4.47
CA ASN A 2 25.35 -11.99 -4.58
C ASN A 2 24.32 -11.04 -3.91
N ASN A 3 24.75 -9.90 -3.39
CA ASN A 3 23.89 -8.91 -2.73
C ASN A 3 22.74 -8.42 -3.65
N LYS A 4 23.01 -8.28 -4.95
CA LYS A 4 21.98 -7.93 -5.94
C LYS A 4 20.90 -9.02 -6.04
N THR A 5 21.29 -10.28 -6.10
CA THR A 5 20.36 -11.42 -6.17
C THR A 5 19.51 -11.52 -4.90
N LYS A 6 20.12 -11.30 -3.71
CA LYS A 6 19.37 -11.26 -2.44
C LYS A 6 18.29 -10.19 -2.45
N LEU A 7 18.63 -9.00 -2.93
CA LEU A 7 17.70 -7.87 -2.99
C LEU A 7 16.53 -8.14 -3.96
N ILE A 8 16.83 -8.74 -5.13
CA ILE A 8 15.79 -9.11 -6.11
C ILE A 8 14.84 -10.15 -5.53
N VAL A 9 15.39 -11.21 -4.90
CA VAL A 9 14.59 -12.27 -4.28
C VAL A 9 13.72 -11.71 -3.14
N LEU A 10 14.29 -10.85 -2.29
CA LEU A 10 13.57 -10.21 -1.21
C LEU A 10 12.41 -9.37 -1.73
N ASN A 11 12.67 -8.50 -2.72
CA ASN A 11 11.62 -7.67 -3.30
C ASN A 11 10.52 -8.52 -3.96
N GLY A 12 10.89 -9.57 -4.71
CA GLY A 12 9.93 -10.50 -5.30
C GLY A 12 9.05 -11.19 -4.25
N LEU A 13 9.65 -11.66 -3.15
CA LEU A 13 8.93 -12.26 -2.04
C LEU A 13 7.98 -11.27 -1.36
N MET A 14 8.43 -10.04 -1.12
CA MET A 14 7.59 -9.01 -0.49
C MET A 14 6.44 -8.58 -1.40
N ILE A 15 6.67 -8.44 -2.71
CA ILE A 15 5.60 -8.19 -3.70
C ILE A 15 4.54 -9.29 -3.64
N ALA A 16 4.97 -10.55 -3.65
CA ALA A 16 4.05 -11.69 -3.58
C ALA A 16 3.26 -11.71 -2.27
N LEU A 17 3.90 -11.45 -1.13
CA LEU A 17 3.24 -11.40 0.18
C LEU A 17 2.21 -10.28 0.26
N VAL A 18 2.55 -9.07 -0.20
CA VAL A 18 1.58 -7.96 -0.24
C VAL A 18 0.42 -8.30 -1.18
N CYS A 19 0.70 -8.81 -2.36
CA CYS A 19 -0.33 -9.20 -3.33
C CYS A 19 -1.29 -10.24 -2.72
N ILE A 20 -0.77 -11.33 -2.16
CA ILE A 20 -1.58 -12.39 -1.54
C ILE A 20 -2.36 -11.83 -0.34
N ALA A 21 -1.73 -11.07 0.55
CA ALA A 21 -2.40 -10.50 1.72
C ALA A 21 -3.53 -9.54 1.33
N THR A 22 -3.33 -8.77 0.26
CA THR A 22 -4.36 -7.88 -0.29
C THR A 22 -5.52 -8.67 -0.90
N MET A 23 -5.24 -9.81 -1.57
CA MET A 23 -6.27 -10.63 -2.24
C MET A 23 -7.05 -11.52 -1.29
N VAL A 24 -6.39 -12.11 -0.27
CA VAL A 24 -6.99 -13.12 0.62
C VAL A 24 -8.08 -12.52 1.52
N ILE A 25 -7.89 -11.29 1.99
CA ILE A 25 -8.87 -10.58 2.79
C ILE A 25 -9.26 -9.30 2.07
N GLN A 26 -10.26 -9.42 1.21
CA GLN A 26 -10.94 -8.30 0.59
C GLN A 26 -12.39 -8.27 1.08
N ILE A 27 -12.72 -7.29 1.89
CA ILE A 27 -14.10 -7.05 2.31
C ILE A 27 -14.64 -5.91 1.46
N PRO A 28 -15.45 -6.20 0.43
CA PRO A 28 -16.03 -5.17 -0.42
C PRO A 28 -16.94 -4.27 0.42
N ILE A 29 -16.88 -2.98 0.18
CA ILE A 29 -17.78 -2.03 0.82
C ILE A 29 -18.90 -1.71 -0.14
N PRO A 30 -20.18 -1.99 0.26
CA PRO A 30 -21.33 -1.66 -0.56
C PRO A 30 -21.33 -0.16 -0.93
N MET A 31 -21.73 0.13 -2.17
CA MET A 31 -21.83 1.49 -2.73
C MET A 31 -20.48 2.20 -3.01
N THR A 32 -19.35 1.55 -2.78
CA THR A 32 -18.03 2.08 -3.14
C THR A 32 -17.30 1.04 -3.97
N GLU A 33 -16.40 1.47 -4.85
CA GLU A 33 -15.56 0.55 -5.62
C GLU A 33 -14.28 0.18 -4.86
N GLY A 34 -14.32 0.25 -3.51
CA GLY A 34 -13.21 -0.04 -2.62
C GLY A 34 -13.42 -1.31 -1.78
N TYR A 35 -12.35 -1.75 -1.13
CA TYR A 35 -12.34 -2.89 -0.22
C TYR A 35 -11.34 -2.69 0.93
N VAL A 36 -11.64 -3.27 2.10
CA VAL A 36 -10.67 -3.36 3.21
C VAL A 36 -9.77 -4.56 3.00
N ASN A 37 -8.48 -4.40 3.23
CA ASN A 37 -7.51 -5.48 3.14
C ASN A 37 -6.40 -5.37 4.20
N ILE A 38 -5.64 -6.45 4.41
CA ILE A 38 -4.51 -6.48 5.35
C ILE A 38 -3.15 -6.28 4.68
N GLY A 39 -3.12 -5.99 3.39
CA GLY A 39 -1.89 -5.78 2.62
C GLY A 39 -1.01 -4.68 3.20
N ASP A 40 -1.61 -3.62 3.75
CA ASP A 40 -0.90 -2.50 4.35
C ASP A 40 -0.02 -2.91 5.53
N SER A 41 -0.47 -3.87 6.34
CA SER A 41 0.35 -4.42 7.42
C SER A 41 1.66 -5.02 6.90
N ILE A 42 1.62 -5.71 5.76
CA ILE A 42 2.81 -6.26 5.12
C ILE A 42 3.68 -5.16 4.51
N ILE A 43 3.07 -4.12 3.92
CA ILE A 43 3.81 -2.94 3.40
C ILE A 43 4.58 -2.26 4.54
N PHE A 44 3.93 -2.04 5.68
CA PHE A 44 4.60 -1.43 6.85
C PHE A 44 5.73 -2.31 7.38
N VAL A 45 5.51 -3.62 7.50
CA VAL A 45 6.57 -4.57 7.89
C VAL A 45 7.74 -4.52 6.90
N ALA A 46 7.49 -4.56 5.60
CA ALA A 46 8.52 -4.46 4.58
C ALA A 46 9.29 -3.14 4.68
N SER A 47 8.60 -2.02 4.90
CA SER A 47 9.18 -0.69 5.04
C SER A 47 10.05 -0.56 6.29
N ILE A 48 9.57 -1.08 7.43
CA ILE A 48 10.26 -1.00 8.72
C ILE A 48 11.50 -1.90 8.75
N LEU A 49 11.38 -3.14 8.25
CA LEU A 49 12.46 -4.13 8.33
C LEU A 49 13.50 -3.96 7.22
N PHE A 50 13.10 -3.62 6.01
CA PHE A 50 13.98 -3.61 4.84
C PHE A 50 14.22 -2.21 4.28
N GLY A 51 13.49 -1.21 4.74
CA GLY A 51 13.68 0.19 4.38
C GLY A 51 12.80 0.69 3.23
N PRO A 52 13.05 1.95 2.78
CA PRO A 52 12.12 2.66 1.90
C PRO A 52 11.98 2.04 0.51
N ILE A 53 13.05 1.53 -0.09
CA ILE A 53 12.99 0.98 -1.46
C ILE A 53 12.21 -0.34 -1.50
N PRO A 54 12.50 -1.34 -0.64
CA PRO A 54 11.68 -2.55 -0.56
C PRO A 54 10.23 -2.26 -0.20
N GLY A 55 9.96 -1.34 0.73
CA GLY A 55 8.61 -0.92 1.09
C GLY A 55 7.85 -0.31 -0.09
N MET A 56 8.50 0.58 -0.84
CA MET A 56 7.95 1.19 -2.06
C MET A 56 7.61 0.14 -3.13
N ILE A 57 8.55 -0.75 -3.42
CA ILE A 57 8.41 -1.78 -4.45
C ILE A 57 7.32 -2.78 -4.05
N ALA A 58 7.36 -3.28 -2.82
CA ALA A 58 6.40 -4.25 -2.31
C ALA A 58 4.98 -3.65 -2.27
N GLY A 59 4.84 -2.44 -1.72
CA GLY A 59 3.57 -1.74 -1.61
C GLY A 59 2.99 -1.42 -2.98
N GLY A 60 3.74 -0.74 -3.82
CA GLY A 60 3.28 -0.33 -5.14
C GLY A 60 2.95 -1.51 -6.06
N LEU A 61 3.93 -2.35 -6.33
CA LEU A 61 3.74 -3.47 -7.27
C LEU A 61 2.84 -4.56 -6.70
N GLY A 62 2.97 -4.89 -5.41
CA GLY A 62 2.16 -5.95 -4.78
C GLY A 62 0.68 -5.61 -4.77
N SER A 63 0.32 -4.39 -4.35
CA SER A 63 -1.08 -3.94 -4.33
C SER A 63 -1.66 -3.72 -5.74
N ALA A 64 -0.88 -3.14 -6.66
CA ALA A 64 -1.34 -2.96 -8.04
C ALA A 64 -1.60 -4.29 -8.76
N LEU A 65 -0.75 -5.30 -8.52
CA LEU A 65 -0.99 -6.66 -9.04
C LEU A 65 -2.26 -7.28 -8.44
N ALA A 66 -2.49 -7.09 -7.15
CA ALA A 66 -3.73 -7.54 -6.51
C ALA A 66 -4.96 -6.92 -7.18
N ASP A 67 -4.96 -5.61 -7.43
CA ASP A 67 -6.05 -4.91 -8.13
C ASP A 67 -6.30 -5.49 -9.53
N ILE A 68 -5.24 -5.74 -10.30
CA ILE A 68 -5.36 -6.34 -11.63
C ILE A 68 -5.98 -7.73 -11.55
N LEU A 69 -5.51 -8.55 -10.62
CA LEU A 69 -5.94 -9.95 -10.48
C LEU A 69 -7.36 -10.10 -9.91
N THR A 70 -7.82 -9.10 -9.16
CA THR A 70 -9.16 -9.11 -8.53
C THR A 70 -10.22 -8.31 -9.30
N GLY A 71 -9.88 -7.77 -10.46
CA GLY A 71 -10.82 -7.07 -11.34
C GLY A 71 -10.90 -5.55 -11.13
N TYR A 72 -10.08 -4.99 -10.24
CA TYR A 72 -9.99 -3.55 -9.99
C TYR A 72 -8.91 -2.87 -10.82
N SER A 73 -8.67 -3.33 -12.03
CA SER A 73 -7.56 -2.87 -12.91
C SER A 73 -7.55 -1.36 -13.14
N HIS A 74 -8.71 -0.70 -13.10
CA HIS A 74 -8.82 0.75 -13.24
C HIS A 74 -8.22 1.51 -12.06
N TRP A 75 -8.09 0.87 -10.88
CA TRP A 75 -7.42 1.42 -9.72
C TRP A 75 -5.91 1.15 -9.71
N ALA A 76 -5.43 0.14 -10.43
CA ALA A 76 -4.06 -0.39 -10.32
C ALA A 76 -2.97 0.68 -10.46
N LEU A 77 -3.14 1.66 -11.37
CA LEU A 77 -2.17 2.74 -11.55
C LEU A 77 -2.12 3.68 -10.32
N PHE A 78 -3.28 4.06 -9.81
CA PHE A 78 -3.38 4.91 -8.61
C PHE A 78 -2.84 4.16 -7.39
N THR A 79 -3.22 2.91 -7.22
CA THR A 79 -2.72 2.02 -6.16
C THR A 79 -1.20 1.88 -6.21
N LEU A 80 -0.62 1.69 -7.39
CA LEU A 80 0.84 1.63 -7.58
C LEU A 80 1.52 2.88 -6.98
N LEU A 81 1.01 4.06 -7.30
CA LEU A 81 1.60 5.33 -6.85
C LEU A 81 1.35 5.56 -5.36
N ILE A 82 0.12 5.39 -4.90
CA ILE A 82 -0.28 5.66 -3.51
C ILE A 82 0.43 4.71 -2.56
N LYS A 83 0.35 3.39 -2.79
CA LYS A 83 0.96 2.36 -1.94
C LYS A 83 2.48 2.34 -2.03
N GLY A 84 3.02 2.66 -3.19
CA GLY A 84 4.46 2.85 -3.36
C GLY A 84 4.96 4.04 -2.55
N PHE A 85 4.29 5.18 -2.63
CA PHE A 85 4.64 6.38 -1.87
C PHE A 85 4.47 6.17 -0.36
N GLU A 86 3.39 5.53 0.07
CA GLU A 86 3.13 5.14 1.45
C GLU A 86 4.30 4.32 2.03
N GLY A 87 4.66 3.22 1.37
CA GLY A 87 5.76 2.35 1.82
C GLY A 87 7.11 3.07 1.84
N TYR A 88 7.37 3.93 0.85
CA TYR A 88 8.59 4.73 0.78
C TYR A 88 8.71 5.71 1.95
N VAL A 89 7.67 6.47 2.24
CA VAL A 89 7.66 7.46 3.32
C VAL A 89 7.82 6.80 4.68
N VAL A 90 7.07 5.73 4.95
CA VAL A 90 7.23 4.95 6.20
C VAL A 90 8.66 4.47 6.35
N GLY A 91 9.23 3.87 5.31
CA GLY A 91 10.61 3.38 5.33
C GLY A 91 11.66 4.48 5.57
N ILE A 92 11.49 5.68 4.99
CA ILE A 92 12.40 6.81 5.24
C ILE A 92 12.35 7.26 6.70
N ILE A 93 11.15 7.37 7.26
CA ILE A 93 10.97 7.85 8.63
C ILE A 93 11.67 6.93 9.63
N VAL A 94 11.53 5.61 9.46
CA VAL A 94 12.09 4.63 10.41
C VAL A 94 13.57 4.30 10.17
N ARG A 95 14.12 4.62 8.99
CA ARG A 95 15.45 4.20 8.55
C ARG A 95 16.59 4.53 9.51
N LYS A 96 16.57 5.70 10.16
CA LYS A 96 17.68 6.18 10.98
C LYS A 96 17.63 5.71 12.43
N ASN A 97 16.47 5.39 12.93
CA ASN A 97 16.29 5.04 14.34
C ASN A 97 14.91 4.40 14.51
N THR A 98 14.87 3.10 14.75
CA THR A 98 13.62 2.39 14.99
C THR A 98 13.33 2.35 16.48
N ASN A 99 12.27 3.02 16.90
CA ASN A 99 11.65 2.81 18.21
C ASN A 99 10.13 2.70 18.04
N LEU A 100 9.45 2.16 19.03
CA LEU A 100 8.02 1.89 18.95
C LEU A 100 7.21 3.15 18.59
N VAL A 101 7.51 4.28 19.25
CA VAL A 101 6.79 5.54 19.02
C VAL A 101 6.96 6.02 17.58
N LYS A 102 8.19 5.95 17.08
CA LYS A 102 8.49 6.39 15.70
C LYS A 102 7.85 5.47 14.65
N ASN A 103 7.83 4.16 14.91
CA ASN A 103 7.14 3.23 14.03
C ASN A 103 5.63 3.50 13.99
N ILE A 104 4.99 3.75 15.14
CA ILE A 104 3.58 4.13 15.22
C ILE A 104 3.32 5.43 14.46
N LEU A 105 4.12 6.47 14.67
CA LEU A 105 3.95 7.74 13.96
C LEU A 105 4.15 7.59 12.45
N ALA A 106 5.13 6.79 12.01
CA ALA A 106 5.37 6.52 10.60
C ALA A 106 4.20 5.79 9.96
N THR A 107 3.65 4.76 10.61
CA THR A 107 2.48 4.02 10.10
C THR A 107 1.22 4.87 10.08
N LEU A 108 0.99 5.71 11.10
CA LEU A 108 -0.12 6.67 11.09
C LEU A 108 -0.03 7.66 9.93
N LEU A 109 1.18 8.16 9.65
CA LEU A 109 1.39 9.01 8.48
C LEU A 109 1.19 8.24 7.16
N GLY A 110 1.62 6.99 7.11
CA GLY A 110 1.35 6.10 5.97
C GLY A 110 -0.14 5.96 5.70
N VAL A 111 -0.93 5.67 6.73
CA VAL A 111 -2.40 5.59 6.63
C VAL A 111 -3.00 6.92 6.14
N LEU A 112 -2.52 8.08 6.62
CA LEU A 112 -2.99 9.38 6.14
C LEU A 112 -2.68 9.60 4.65
N ILE A 113 -1.50 9.20 4.20
CA ILE A 113 -1.10 9.25 2.78
C ILE A 113 -2.03 8.36 1.95
N MET A 114 -2.29 7.14 2.40
CA MET A 114 -3.18 6.20 1.74
C MET A 114 -4.59 6.79 1.59
N VAL A 115 -5.21 7.18 2.70
CA VAL A 115 -6.57 7.70 2.72
C VAL A 115 -6.71 8.94 1.84
N SER A 116 -5.79 9.91 1.96
CA SER A 116 -5.81 11.12 1.13
C SER A 116 -5.57 10.80 -0.35
N GLY A 117 -4.66 9.88 -0.64
CA GLY A 117 -4.36 9.46 -2.00
C GLY A 117 -5.56 8.81 -2.70
N TYR A 118 -6.24 7.88 -2.04
CA TYR A 118 -7.43 7.25 -2.59
C TYR A 118 -8.63 8.20 -2.66
N LEU A 119 -8.77 9.14 -1.73
CA LEU A 119 -9.80 10.18 -1.80
C LEU A 119 -9.60 11.04 -3.06
N LEU A 120 -8.38 11.48 -3.34
CA LEU A 120 -8.06 12.27 -4.53
C LEU A 120 -8.25 11.45 -5.81
N ALA A 121 -7.76 10.22 -5.85
CA ALA A 121 -7.90 9.33 -7.00
C ALA A 121 -9.39 9.00 -7.27
N GLY A 122 -10.15 8.70 -6.21
CA GLY A 122 -11.59 8.44 -6.31
C GLY A 122 -12.37 9.65 -6.82
N THR A 123 -12.05 10.85 -6.34
CA THR A 123 -12.64 12.10 -6.85
C THR A 123 -12.40 12.26 -8.35
N PHE A 124 -11.19 11.93 -8.80
CA PHE A 124 -10.82 12.00 -10.20
C PHE A 124 -11.56 10.95 -11.05
N LEU A 125 -11.63 9.70 -10.58
CA LEU A 125 -12.24 8.58 -11.32
C LEU A 125 -13.77 8.64 -11.34
N GLN A 126 -14.38 9.00 -10.22
CA GLN A 126 -15.83 8.95 -10.03
C GLN A 126 -16.51 10.32 -10.30
N GLY A 127 -15.73 11.38 -10.49
CA GLY A 127 -16.22 12.73 -10.74
C GLY A 127 -17.02 13.36 -9.58
N SER A 128 -17.01 12.72 -8.38
CA SER A 128 -17.75 13.18 -7.20
C SER A 128 -16.95 12.97 -5.91
N PHE A 129 -16.69 14.07 -5.23
CA PHE A 129 -16.03 14.08 -3.92
C PHE A 129 -16.86 13.36 -2.84
N ILE A 130 -18.18 13.48 -2.91
CA ILE A 130 -19.11 12.87 -1.93
C ILE A 130 -19.03 11.34 -2.01
N ILE A 131 -19.04 10.78 -3.23
CA ILE A 131 -18.92 9.33 -3.43
C ILE A 131 -17.55 8.84 -2.94
N SER A 132 -16.48 9.58 -3.24
CA SER A 132 -15.12 9.25 -2.80
C SER A 132 -14.96 9.31 -1.29
N LEU A 133 -15.65 10.23 -0.59
CA LEU A 133 -15.72 10.26 0.88
C LEU A 133 -16.34 9.00 1.48
N GLY A 134 -17.34 8.42 0.81
CA GLY A 134 -17.97 7.17 1.22
C GLY A 134 -17.00 5.97 1.21
N SER A 135 -15.94 6.03 0.40
CA SER A 135 -14.90 4.97 0.33
C SER A 135 -13.78 5.12 1.38
N VAL A 136 -13.67 6.26 2.06
CA VAL A 136 -12.60 6.51 3.06
C VAL A 136 -12.56 5.48 4.18
N PRO A 137 -13.70 5.02 4.77
CA PRO A 137 -13.67 3.98 5.80
C PRO A 137 -13.16 2.63 5.31
N SER A 138 -13.02 2.43 3.99
CA SER A 138 -12.64 1.18 3.36
C SER A 138 -11.15 1.07 3.01
N ASN A 139 -10.44 2.17 3.10
CA ASN A 139 -9.02 2.25 2.73
C ASN A 139 -8.07 2.18 3.93
#